data_84b7f32aed994758aca983430b3d6c20
#
_entry.id   84b7f32aed994758aca983430b3d6c20
#
_cell.length_a   1.000
_cell.length_b   1.000
_cell.length_c   1.000
_cell.angle_alpha   90.00
_cell.angle_beta   90.00
_cell.angle_gamma   90.00
#
_symmetry.space_group_name_H-M   'P 1'
#
loop_
_entity.id
_entity.type
_entity.pdbx_description
1 polymer ?
#
loop_
_entity_poly.entity_id
_entity_poly.type
_entity_poly.pdbx_seq_one_letter_code
_entity_poly.pdbx_strand_id
1 'polypeptide(L)'
;ELNEAFAAQGLSVMKGLGVYEKQDIINLNGGAIALGHPLGCSGSRITTTLLNVMEQQDTQIGLATMCIGLGQGIATIIERV
;
A
#
# COMPACT_ATOMS: atom_id res chain seq x y z
N GLU A 1 -2.15 1.56 -1.57
CA GLU A 1 -1.19 1.48 -0.46
C GLU A 1 -0.38 0.19 -0.55
N LEU A 2 0.91 0.32 -0.73
CA LEU A 2 1.88 -0.77 -0.71
C LEU A 2 2.74 -0.61 0.54
N ASN A 3 2.70 -1.58 1.45
CA ASN A 3 3.56 -1.50 2.63
C ASN A 3 5.03 -1.59 2.24
N GLU A 4 5.83 -0.67 2.76
CA GLU A 4 7.26 -0.57 2.49
C GLU A 4 8.04 -1.23 3.63
N ALA A 5 7.96 -2.56 3.72
CA ALA A 5 8.77 -3.28 4.72
C ALA A 5 10.27 -3.10 4.44
N PHE A 6 10.64 -3.07 3.17
CA PHE A 6 11.98 -2.75 2.68
C PHE A 6 11.86 -1.99 1.36
N ALA A 7 12.77 -1.06 1.10
CA ALA A 7 12.79 -0.31 -0.15
C ALA A 7 12.91 -1.24 -1.38
N ALA A 8 13.81 -2.22 -1.32
CA ALA A 8 14.00 -3.18 -2.41
C ALA A 8 12.73 -4.00 -2.68
N GLN A 9 12.02 -4.40 -1.62
CA GLN A 9 10.76 -5.13 -1.75
C GLN A 9 9.69 -4.24 -2.39
N GLY A 10 9.58 -2.99 -1.96
CA GLY A 10 8.62 -2.05 -2.56
C GLY A 10 8.85 -1.87 -4.06
N LEU A 11 10.11 -1.64 -4.46
CA LEU A 11 10.47 -1.52 -5.87
C LEU A 11 10.15 -2.79 -6.67
N SER A 12 10.43 -3.95 -6.10
CA SER A 12 10.16 -5.25 -6.75
C SER A 12 8.67 -5.47 -6.96
N VAL A 13 7.85 -5.15 -5.96
CA VAL A 13 6.38 -5.27 -6.06
C VAL A 13 5.83 -4.32 -7.12
N MET A 14 6.29 -3.06 -7.13
CA MET A 14 5.84 -2.10 -8.15
C MET A 14 6.17 -2.57 -9.57
N LYS A 15 7.35 -3.15 -9.77
CA LYS A 15 7.73 -3.72 -11.05
C LYS A 15 6.88 -4.94 -11.40
N GLY A 16 6.68 -5.84 -10.46
CA GLY A 16 5.87 -7.05 -10.65
C GLY A 16 4.41 -6.74 -11.00
N LEU A 17 3.86 -5.68 -10.41
CA LEU A 17 2.50 -5.23 -10.70
C LEU A 17 2.40 -4.37 -11.97
N GLY A 18 3.52 -3.98 -12.57
CA GLY A 18 3.53 -3.11 -13.74
C GLY A 18 3.15 -1.66 -13.43
N VAL A 19 3.33 -1.21 -12.18
CA VAL A 19 2.97 0.15 -11.74
C VAL A 19 4.18 1.01 -11.36
N TYR A 20 5.38 0.57 -11.68
CA TYR A 20 6.61 1.27 -11.32
C TYR A 20 6.63 2.73 -11.82
N GLU A 21 6.10 2.97 -13.01
CA GLU A 21 6.03 4.31 -13.61
C GLU A 21 4.81 5.12 -13.15
N LYS A 22 3.98 4.54 -12.26
CA LYS A 22 2.72 5.16 -11.80
C LYS A 22 2.80 5.54 -10.33
N GLN A 23 3.85 6.24 -9.94
CA GLN A 23 4.06 6.60 -8.54
C GLN A 23 3.03 7.62 -8.02
N ASP A 24 2.35 8.29 -8.93
CA ASP A 24 1.25 9.20 -8.63
C ASP A 24 -0.02 8.51 -8.08
N ILE A 25 -0.06 7.18 -8.06
CA ILE A 25 -1.16 6.40 -7.48
C ILE A 25 -0.73 5.51 -6.31
N ILE A 26 0.52 5.62 -5.84
CA ILE A 26 1.08 4.73 -4.83
C ILE A 26 1.53 5.54 -3.60
N ASN A 27 1.03 5.17 -2.42
CA ASN A 27 1.46 5.72 -1.13
C ASN A 27 1.50 7.26 -1.12
N LEU A 28 0.42 7.89 -1.55
CA LEU A 28 0.36 9.34 -1.75
C LEU A 28 0.55 10.14 -0.46
N ASN A 29 0.29 9.55 0.69
CA ASN A 29 0.46 10.18 2.01
C ASN A 29 1.70 9.66 2.75
N GLY A 30 2.64 9.06 2.04
CA GLY A 30 3.82 8.42 2.60
C GLY A 30 3.59 6.95 2.91
N GLY A 31 4.67 6.20 3.03
CA GLY A 31 4.65 4.78 3.36
C GLY A 31 5.46 4.48 4.62
N ALA A 32 5.70 3.22 4.92
CA ALA A 32 6.35 2.77 6.15
C ALA A 32 7.76 3.33 6.34
N ILE A 33 8.49 3.58 5.26
CA ILE A 33 9.84 4.16 5.34
C ILE A 33 9.78 5.55 6.01
N ALA A 34 8.78 6.34 5.69
CA ALA A 34 8.58 7.68 6.26
C ALA A 34 7.83 7.64 7.59
N LEU A 35 6.84 6.75 7.75
CA LEU A 35 5.87 6.77 8.83
C LEU A 35 6.13 5.74 9.92
N GLY A 36 6.90 4.68 9.61
CA GLY A 36 7.12 3.55 10.51
C GLY A 36 6.27 2.33 10.16
N HIS A 37 6.67 1.18 10.72
CA HIS A 37 6.02 -0.10 10.46
C HIS A 37 5.83 -0.88 11.77
N PRO A 38 4.90 -0.48 12.63
CA PRO A 38 4.54 -1.27 13.82
C PRO A 38 3.74 -2.50 13.38
N LEU A 39 4.23 -3.70 13.66
CA LEU A 39 3.71 -4.95 13.08
C LEU A 39 2.21 -5.15 13.34
N GLY A 40 1.74 -4.89 14.56
CA GLY A 40 0.32 -5.02 14.89
C GLY A 40 -0.57 -3.85 14.41
N CYS A 41 0.01 -2.83 13.77
CA CYS A 41 -0.69 -1.62 13.35
C CYS A 41 -0.76 -1.47 11.84
N SER A 42 0.25 -1.91 11.10
CA SER A 42 0.42 -1.54 9.67
C SER A 42 -0.76 -1.93 8.79
N GLY A 43 -1.38 -3.10 9.00
CA GLY A 43 -2.56 -3.49 8.25
C GLY A 43 -3.71 -2.49 8.40
N SER A 44 -4.03 -2.10 9.61
CA SER A 44 -5.05 -1.08 9.89
C SER A 44 -4.64 0.28 9.37
N ARG A 45 -3.35 0.64 9.52
CA ARG A 45 -2.82 1.93 9.09
C ARG A 45 -2.94 2.09 7.56
N ILE A 46 -2.46 1.12 6.77
CA ILE A 46 -2.51 1.21 5.31
C ILE A 46 -3.95 1.19 4.80
N THR A 47 -4.84 0.43 5.44
CA THR A 47 -6.25 0.39 5.06
C THR A 47 -6.93 1.74 5.32
N THR A 48 -6.69 2.33 6.49
CA THR A 48 -7.22 3.66 6.84
C THR A 48 -6.69 4.74 5.89
N THR A 49 -5.39 4.72 5.61
CA THR A 49 -4.77 5.65 4.66
C THR A 49 -5.38 5.50 3.27
N LEU A 50 -5.56 4.24 2.81
CA LEU A 50 -6.16 3.97 1.50
C LEU A 50 -7.58 4.55 1.39
N LEU A 51 -8.41 4.37 2.42
CA LEU A 51 -9.76 4.93 2.43
C LEU A 51 -9.74 6.46 2.28
N ASN A 52 -8.85 7.12 3.01
CA ASN A 52 -8.69 8.57 2.91
C ASN A 52 -8.20 9.00 1.53
N VAL A 53 -7.23 8.28 0.95
CA VAL A 53 -6.74 8.56 -0.40
C VAL A 53 -7.86 8.37 -1.44
N MET A 54 -8.64 7.30 -1.32
CA MET A 54 -9.77 7.05 -2.23
C MET A 54 -10.80 8.19 -2.17
N GLU A 55 -11.05 8.73 -0.98
CA GLU A 55 -11.94 9.88 -0.84
C GLU A 55 -11.33 11.15 -1.44
N GLN A 56 -10.07 11.46 -1.11
CA GLN A 56 -9.36 12.64 -1.61
C GLN A 56 -9.21 12.65 -3.13
N GLN A 57 -8.97 11.49 -3.73
CA GLN A 57 -8.77 11.34 -5.18
C GLN A 57 -10.06 11.03 -5.93
N ASP A 58 -11.18 10.89 -5.22
CA ASP A 58 -12.47 10.48 -5.78
C ASP A 58 -12.36 9.20 -6.62
N THR A 59 -11.61 8.22 -6.12
CA THR A 59 -11.40 6.95 -6.80
C THR A 59 -12.37 5.88 -6.30
N GLN A 60 -12.73 4.96 -7.20
CA GLN A 60 -13.72 3.91 -6.92
C GLN A 60 -13.08 2.66 -6.33
N ILE A 61 -11.87 2.35 -6.74
CA ILE A 61 -11.18 1.10 -6.35
C ILE A 61 -9.82 1.44 -5.75
N GLY A 62 -9.49 0.80 -4.64
CA GLY A 62 -8.20 0.90 -3.98
C GLY A 62 -7.61 -0.48 -3.71
N LEU A 63 -6.29 -0.54 -3.66
CA LEU A 63 -5.53 -1.76 -3.36
C LEU A 63 -4.61 -1.51 -2.18
N ALA A 64 -4.72 -2.34 -1.15
CA ALA A 64 -3.75 -2.40 -0.05
C ALA A 64 -3.01 -3.72 -0.09
N THR A 65 -1.69 -3.68 -0.02
CA THR A 65 -0.87 -4.89 -0.01
C THR A 65 0.23 -4.82 1.04
N MET A 66 0.57 -5.96 1.62
CA MET A 66 1.72 -6.07 2.52
C MET A 66 2.25 -7.49 2.57
N CYS A 67 3.52 -7.65 2.94
CA CYS A 67 4.07 -8.94 3.30
C CYS A 67 3.64 -9.31 4.73
N ILE A 68 3.53 -10.62 5.00
CA ILE A 68 3.10 -11.13 6.30
C ILE A 68 4.28 -11.73 7.08
N GLY A 69 5.36 -12.05 6.39
CA GLY A 69 6.51 -12.79 6.90
C GLY A 69 6.58 -14.19 6.29
N LEU A 70 7.74 -14.84 6.42
CA LEU A 70 7.98 -16.18 5.89
C LEU A 70 7.67 -16.34 4.39
N GLY A 71 7.89 -15.30 3.62
CA GLY A 71 7.64 -15.32 2.17
C GLY A 71 6.16 -15.24 1.78
N GLN A 72 5.27 -14.89 2.71
CA GLN A 72 3.85 -14.71 2.43
C GLN A 72 3.51 -13.26 2.13
N GLY A 73 2.42 -13.04 1.43
CA GLY A 73 1.88 -11.72 1.16
C GLY A 73 0.37 -11.73 1.13
N ILE A 74 -0.23 -10.58 1.31
CA ILE A 74 -1.68 -10.38 1.24
C ILE A 74 -2.00 -9.12 0.44
N ALA A 75 -3.10 -9.17 -0.28
CA ALA A 75 -3.64 -8.02 -1.01
C ALA A 75 -5.13 -7.93 -0.75
N THR A 76 -5.61 -6.72 -0.54
CA THR A 76 -7.04 -6.44 -0.33
C THR A 76 -7.48 -5.36 -1.31
N ILE A 77 -8.52 -5.64 -2.07
CA ILE A 77 -9.14 -4.67 -2.96
C ILE A 77 -10.37 -4.10 -2.24
N ILE A 78 -10.50 -2.79 -2.24
CA ILE A 78 -11.61 -2.07 -1.63
C ILE A 78 -12.33 -1.30 -2.73
N GLU A 79 -13.66 -1.39 -2.74
CA GLU A 79 -14.51 -0.67 -3.68
C GLU A 79 -15.46 0.26 -2.90
N ARG A 80 -15.57 1.51 -3.35
CA ARG A 80 -16.58 2.45 -2.82
C ARG A 80 -17.94 2.11 -3.41
N VAL A 81 -18.93 2.05 -2.56
CA VAL A 81 -20.32 1.75 -2.93
C VAL A 81 -21.20 2.99 -2.91
#